data_a0776f695ea705e3461a9957d24f9dcd
#
_entry.id   a0776f695ea705e3461a9957d24f9dcd
#
_cell.length_a   1.000
_cell.length_b   1.000
_cell.length_c   1.000
_cell.angle_alpha   90.00
_cell.angle_beta   90.00
_cell.angle_gamma   90.00
#
_symmetry.space_group_name_H-M   'P 1'
#
loop_
_entity.id
_entity.type
_entity.pdbx_description
1 polymer ?
#
loop_
_entity_poly.entity_id
_entity_poly.type
_entity_poly.pdbx_seq_one_letter_code
_entity_poly.pdbx_strand_id
1 'polypeptide(L)' 'MLIYNTTFHVEMNDARNFVIWLNECYIPEVEQSGELRNPRILRILSHKEQDSECFSLQWEVEDSAALHRWHTKQGARLNE' A
#
# COMPACT_ATOMS: atom_id res chain seq x y z
N MET A 1 9.32 -14.92 -6.44
CA MET A 1 8.68 -13.60 -6.32
C MET A 1 7.48 -13.68 -5.38
N LEU A 2 7.37 -12.72 -4.51
CA LEU A 2 6.27 -12.65 -3.54
C LEU A 2 5.42 -11.42 -3.82
N ILE A 3 4.16 -11.47 -3.39
CA ILE A 3 3.27 -10.30 -3.41
C ILE A 3 3.05 -9.85 -1.97
N TYR A 4 3.37 -8.60 -1.70
CA TYR A 4 3.05 -7.96 -0.43
C TYR A 4 1.79 -7.13 -0.62
N ASN A 5 0.76 -7.46 0.15
CA ASN A 5 -0.56 -6.83 0.04
C ASN A 5 -0.91 -6.08 1.31
N THR A 6 -1.39 -4.86 1.15
CA THR A 6 -1.95 -4.07 2.25
C THR A 6 -3.37 -3.69 1.89
N THR A 7 -4.29 -3.89 2.82
CA THR A 7 -5.69 -3.55 2.63
C THR A 7 -6.03 -2.31 3.44
N PHE A 8 -6.70 -1.35 2.80
CA PHE A 8 -7.10 -0.09 3.42
C PHE A 8 -8.62 0.04 3.39
N HIS A 9 -9.19 0.41 4.53
CA HIS A 9 -10.60 0.77 4.65
C HIS A 9 -10.69 2.27 4.81
N VAL A 10 -11.36 2.94 3.87
CA VAL A 10 -11.40 4.40 3.81
C VAL A 10 -12.84 4.85 3.74
N GLU A 11 -13.20 5.90 4.46
CA GLU A 11 -14.53 6.48 4.36
C GLU A 11 -14.79 6.94 2.93
N MET A 12 -16.03 6.72 2.45
CA MET A 12 -16.38 7.00 1.07
C MET A 12 -16.08 8.43 0.67
N ASN A 13 -16.30 9.39 1.57
CA ASN A 13 -16.05 10.81 1.29
C ASN A 13 -14.56 11.10 1.08
N ASP A 14 -13.68 10.28 1.64
CA ASP A 14 -12.23 10.45 1.56
C ASP A 14 -11.56 9.55 0.52
N ALA A 15 -12.33 8.65 -0.09
CA ALA A 15 -11.76 7.62 -0.97
C ALA A 15 -10.99 8.24 -2.14
N ARG A 16 -11.53 9.28 -2.77
CA ARG A 16 -10.86 9.94 -3.89
C ARG A 16 -9.53 10.57 -3.46
N ASN A 17 -9.55 11.29 -2.34
CA ASN A 17 -8.35 11.94 -1.82
C ASN A 17 -7.32 10.90 -1.39
N PHE A 18 -7.77 9.78 -0.85
CA PHE A 18 -6.90 8.70 -0.45
C PHE A 18 -6.15 8.11 -1.66
N VAL A 19 -6.85 7.85 -2.76
CA VAL A 19 -6.23 7.31 -3.97
C VAL A 19 -5.23 8.30 -4.56
N ILE A 20 -5.56 9.60 -4.55
CA ILE A 20 -4.65 10.65 -5.01
C ILE A 20 -3.38 10.65 -4.14
N TRP A 21 -3.55 10.59 -2.82
CA TRP A 21 -2.42 10.55 -1.89
C TRP A 21 -1.55 9.31 -2.11
N LEU A 22 -2.16 8.14 -2.33
CA LEU A 22 -1.41 6.92 -2.63
C LEU A 22 -0.52 7.11 -3.86
N ASN A 23 -1.09 7.66 -4.94
CA ASN A 23 -0.38 7.80 -6.21
C ASN A 23 0.69 8.89 -6.17
N GLU A 24 0.44 9.99 -5.48
CA GLU A 24 1.33 11.15 -5.51
C GLU A 24 2.38 11.15 -4.40
N CYS A 25 2.07 10.54 -3.27
CA CYS A 25 2.94 10.59 -2.09
C CYS A 25 3.45 9.24 -1.66
N TYR A 26 2.55 8.31 -1.37
CA TYR A 26 2.92 7.05 -0.73
C TYR A 26 3.68 6.12 -1.68
N ILE A 27 3.15 5.87 -2.86
CA ILE A 27 3.77 4.96 -3.82
C ILE A 27 5.17 5.43 -4.23
N PRO A 28 5.37 6.71 -4.62
CA PRO A 28 6.73 7.18 -4.95
C PRO A 28 7.71 7.04 -3.80
N GLU A 29 7.28 7.30 -2.57
CA GLU A 29 8.14 7.17 -1.41
C GLU A 29 8.56 5.72 -1.18
N VAL A 30 7.63 4.78 -1.28
CA VAL A 30 7.93 3.36 -1.12
C VAL A 30 8.82 2.85 -2.26
N GLU A 31 8.58 3.30 -3.49
CA GLU A 31 9.41 2.90 -4.64
C GLU A 31 10.87 3.31 -4.47
N GLN A 32 11.14 4.40 -3.79
CA GLN A 32 12.49 4.87 -3.53
C GLN A 32 13.31 3.88 -2.70
N SER A 33 12.65 3.01 -1.94
CA SER A 33 13.34 2.01 -1.14
C SER A 33 14.05 0.97 -2.01
N GLY A 34 13.53 0.74 -3.24
CA GLY A 34 14.07 -0.28 -4.14
C GLY A 34 13.69 -1.70 -3.78
N GLU A 35 13.04 -1.93 -2.65
CA GLU A 35 12.68 -3.26 -2.17
C GLU A 35 11.32 -3.72 -2.70
N LEU A 36 10.42 -2.80 -2.94
CA LEU A 36 9.08 -3.09 -3.46
C LEU A 36 8.93 -2.50 -4.85
N ARG A 37 8.32 -3.28 -5.77
CA ARG A 37 8.24 -2.92 -7.19
C ARG A 37 6.83 -3.17 -7.73
N ASN A 38 6.53 -2.55 -8.85
CA ASN A 38 5.31 -2.76 -9.63
C ASN A 38 4.04 -2.66 -8.78
N PRO A 39 3.79 -1.47 -8.19
CA PRO A 39 2.63 -1.28 -7.33
C PRO A 39 1.33 -1.39 -8.12
N ARG A 40 0.31 -1.93 -7.47
CA ARG A 40 -1.02 -2.11 -8.04
C ARG A 40 -2.07 -1.72 -7.02
N ILE A 41 -2.94 -0.78 -7.37
CA ILE A 41 -4.07 -0.40 -6.53
C ILE A 41 -5.31 -1.08 -7.08
N LEU A 42 -5.99 -1.85 -6.24
CA LEU A 42 -7.21 -2.56 -6.61
C LEU A 42 -8.35 -2.12 -5.69
N ARG A 43 -9.52 -1.91 -6.28
CA ARG A 43 -10.72 -1.65 -5.52
C ARG A 43 -11.41 -2.98 -5.27
N ILE A 44 -11.79 -3.25 -4.02
CA ILE A 44 -12.43 -4.51 -3.66
C ILE A 44 -13.94 -4.34 -3.76
N LEU A 45 -14.54 -4.94 -4.78
CA LEU A 45 -15.97 -4.78 -5.06
C LEU A 45 -16.86 -5.63 -4.14
N SER A 46 -16.30 -6.66 -3.51
CA SER A 46 -17.05 -7.49 -2.57
C SER A 46 -17.25 -6.85 -1.21
N HIS A 47 -16.64 -5.70 -0.98
CA HIS A 47 -16.81 -4.93 0.24
C HIS A 47 -18.25 -4.41 0.33
N LYS A 48 -18.91 -4.67 1.45
CA LYS A 48 -20.35 -4.42 1.59
C LYS A 48 -20.73 -3.29 2.53
N GLU A 49 -19.77 -2.62 3.13
CA GLU A 49 -20.06 -1.46 3.97
C GLU A 49 -20.43 -0.26 3.09
N GLN A 50 -21.54 0.40 3.43
CA GLN A 50 -22.08 1.46 2.59
C GLN A 50 -21.32 2.77 2.68
N ASP A 51 -20.66 3.03 3.81
CA ASP A 51 -20.01 4.30 4.08
C ASP A 51 -18.50 4.27 3.84
N SER A 52 -17.97 3.14 3.39
CA SER A 52 -16.53 3.00 3.18
C SER A 52 -16.20 2.26 1.89
N GLU A 53 -14.99 2.52 1.41
CA GLU A 53 -14.39 1.82 0.28
C GLU A 53 -13.22 0.99 0.78
N CYS A 54 -12.99 -0.14 0.15
CA CYS A 54 -11.86 -1.00 0.48
C CYS A 54 -10.91 -1.06 -0.71
N PHE A 55 -9.63 -0.78 -0.45
CA PHE A 55 -8.59 -0.84 -1.48
C PHE A 55 -7.50 -1.81 -1.07
N SER A 56 -6.94 -2.48 -2.07
CA SER A 56 -5.78 -3.34 -1.90
C SER A 56 -4.61 -2.72 -2.64
N LEU A 57 -3.49 -2.52 -1.96
CA LEU A 57 -2.25 -2.09 -2.59
C LEU A 57 -1.30 -3.27 -2.58
N GLN A 58 -0.92 -3.73 -3.76
CA GLN A 58 -0.08 -4.89 -3.93
C GLN A 58 1.26 -4.50 -4.52
N TRP A 59 2.33 -5.07 -3.97
CA TRP A 59 3.69 -4.85 -4.42
C TRP A 59 4.34 -6.19 -4.75
N GLU A 60 5.21 -6.19 -5.75
CA GLU A 60 6.08 -7.33 -6.01
C GLU A 60 7.34 -7.20 -5.18
N VAL A 61 7.71 -8.30 -4.53
CA VAL A 61 8.89 -8.38 -3.69
C VAL A 61 9.71 -9.58 -4.15
N GLU A 62 11.03 -9.40 -4.27
CA GLU A 62 11.89 -10.47 -4.78
C GLU A 62 11.85 -11.70 -3.87
N ASP A 63 12.01 -11.50 -2.56
CA ASP A 63 11.99 -12.57 -1.57
C ASP A 63 11.62 -12.03 -0.19
N SER A 64 11.55 -12.92 0.79
CA SER A 64 11.20 -12.54 2.15
C SER A 64 12.27 -11.67 2.81
N ALA A 65 13.52 -11.82 2.43
CA ALA A 65 14.59 -10.98 2.97
C ALA A 65 14.41 -9.52 2.54
N ALA A 66 14.03 -9.29 1.28
CA ALA A 66 13.74 -7.95 0.79
C ALA A 66 12.59 -7.31 1.55
N LEU A 67 11.53 -8.09 1.79
CA LEU A 67 10.38 -7.61 2.57
C LEU A 67 10.77 -7.26 4.00
N HIS A 68 11.60 -8.08 4.61
CA HIS A 68 12.10 -7.82 5.96
C HIS A 68 12.91 -6.53 6.03
N ARG A 69 13.79 -6.29 5.04
CA ARG A 69 14.57 -5.06 4.96
C ARG A 69 13.65 -3.84 4.86
N TRP A 70 12.62 -3.92 4.03
CA TRP A 70 11.67 -2.82 3.88
C TRP A 70 10.92 -2.55 5.18
N HIS A 71 10.42 -3.58 5.85
CA HIS A 71 9.72 -3.43 7.13
C HIS A 71 10.62 -2.79 8.19
N THR A 72 11.88 -3.19 8.24
CA THR A 72 12.83 -2.63 9.20
C THR A 72 13.03 -1.14 8.96
N LYS A 73 13.19 -0.73 7.70
CA LYS A 73 13.36 0.67 7.34
C LYS A 73 12.11 1.49 7.66
N GLN A 74 10.94 0.99 7.29
CA GLN A 74 9.68 1.70 7.54
C GLN A 74 9.33 1.74 9.02
N GLY A 75 9.57 0.65 9.74
CA GLY A 75 9.33 0.61 11.17
C GLY A 75 10.16 1.65 11.91
N ALA A 76 11.41 1.81 11.53
CA ALA A 76 12.27 2.83 12.11
C ALA A 76 11.75 4.26 11.85
N ARG A 77 11.22 4.50 10.64
CA ARG A 77 10.66 5.81 10.28
C ARG A 77 9.35 6.10 10.99
N LEU A 78 8.50 5.09 11.12
CA LEU A 78 7.17 5.25 11.71
C LEU A 78 7.21 5.41 13.23
N ASN A 79 8.28 4.98 13.86
CA ASN A 79 8.45 5.06 15.31
C ASN A 79 9.20 6.31 15.78
N GLU A 80 9.51 7.19 14.86
CA GLU A 80 10.16 8.47 15.20
C GLU A 80 9.18 9.48 15.79
#